data_29b2f1ea4189c6677836584a87cd0dea
#
_entry.id   29b2f1ea4189c6677836584a87cd0dea
#
_cell.length_a   1.000
_cell.length_b   1.000
_cell.length_c   1.000
_cell.angle_alpha   90.00
_cell.angle_beta   90.00
_cell.angle_gamma   90.00
#
_symmetry.space_group_name_H-M   'P 1'
#
loop_
_entity.id
_entity.type
_entity.pdbx_description
1 polymer ?
#
loop_
_entity_poly.entity_id
_entity_poly.type
_entity_poly.pdbx_seq_one_letter_code
_entity_poly.pdbx_strand_id
1 'polypeptide(L)'
;MPQVKPGERWRPPRGRHGLPPEVVARSQRDRLLEATMQVVAEKGYAATTVADLTKRAGISRTTFYELFADKEACFLAAYDNAVDGLVRRIAVAYDAEARGPDRARAGRAT
;
A
#
# COMPACT_ATOMS: atom_id res chain seq x y z
N MET A 1 23.61 -16.08 17.51
CA MET A 1 24.06 -16.33 17.31
C MET A 1 24.21 -16.28 17.17
N PRO A 2 23.87 -16.29 17.15
CA PRO A 2 24.03 -16.44 16.97
C PRO A 2 24.33 -16.41 16.68
N GLN A 3 23.97 -16.71 16.53
CA GLN A 3 24.44 -16.82 16.20
C GLN A 3 24.85 -17.11 15.72
N VAL A 4 24.54 -17.45 15.48
CA VAL A 4 25.05 -17.77 14.88
C VAL A 4 25.71 -18.26 14.81
N LYS A 5 25.60 -18.81 14.73
CA LYS A 5 26.32 -19.11 14.55
C LYS A 5 27.00 -19.08 14.27
N PRO A 6 27.10 -19.37 14.43
CA PRO A 6 27.57 -18.97 13.78
C PRO A 6 27.52 -19.00 12.90
N GLY A 7 27.11 -19.27 12.59
CA GLY A 7 26.97 -19.16 11.80
C GLY A 7 26.31 -19.25 11.20
N GLU A 8 26.01 -19.36 11.48
CA GLU A 8 25.40 -19.20 11.12
C GLU A 8 24.81 -18.77 10.78
N ARG A 9 24.49 -18.92 10.92
CA ARG A 9 23.95 -18.28 10.85
C ARG A 9 23.53 -17.69 10.23
N TRP A 10 23.15 -17.48 9.93
CA TRP A 10 22.73 -16.71 9.54
C TRP A 10 22.64 -15.59 9.12
N ARG A 11 22.27 -15.18 8.71
CA ARG A 11 22.19 -14.18 8.18
C ARG A 11 21.65 -13.39 7.77
N PRO A 12 21.69 -12.85 7.73
CA PRO A 12 20.78 -11.99 7.37
C PRO A 12 20.70 -11.32 6.53
N PRO A 13 20.72 -11.10 6.51
CA PRO A 13 20.61 -10.26 5.55
C PRO A 13 19.68 -9.28 5.27
N ARG A 14 19.40 -8.64 4.77
CA ARG A 14 18.47 -7.80 4.16
C ARG A 14 17.52 -7.23 5.14
N GLY A 15 16.94 -6.08 4.85
CA GLY A 15 16.04 -5.42 5.75
C GLY A 15 14.74 -6.14 6.00
N ARG A 16 14.37 -7.02 5.07
CA ARG A 16 13.11 -7.72 5.19
C ARG A 16 13.19 -9.00 5.96
N HIS A 17 14.37 -9.39 6.29
CA HIS A 17 14.54 -10.58 7.09
C HIS A 17 13.94 -10.36 8.46
N GLY A 18 13.22 -11.34 8.93
CA GLY A 18 12.59 -11.25 10.22
C GLY A 18 11.15 -10.80 10.19
N LEU A 19 10.69 -10.27 9.06
CA LEU A 19 9.29 -9.88 8.95
C LEU A 19 8.44 -11.12 8.66
N PRO A 20 7.28 -11.24 9.33
CA PRO A 20 6.37 -12.34 9.03
C PRO A 20 5.93 -12.31 7.57
N PRO A 21 5.69 -13.48 6.97
CA PRO A 21 5.25 -13.52 5.57
C PRO A 21 4.00 -12.70 5.31
N GLU A 22 3.07 -12.67 6.25
CA GLU A 22 1.84 -11.91 6.03
C GLU A 22 2.10 -10.40 6.02
N VAL A 23 3.12 -9.93 6.76
CA VAL A 23 3.49 -8.52 6.72
C VAL A 23 4.10 -8.18 5.37
N VAL A 24 4.96 -9.06 4.86
CA VAL A 24 5.57 -8.86 3.55
C VAL A 24 4.51 -8.86 2.46
N ALA A 25 3.57 -9.81 2.52
CA ALA A 25 2.51 -9.90 1.51
C ALA A 25 1.64 -8.66 1.53
N ARG A 26 1.31 -8.17 2.73
CA ARG A 26 0.50 -6.95 2.82
C ARG A 26 1.22 -5.76 2.24
N SER A 27 2.50 -5.63 2.52
CA SER A 27 3.30 -4.55 1.97
C SER A 27 3.36 -4.62 0.45
N GLN A 28 3.54 -5.81 -0.10
CA GLN A 28 3.55 -6.00 -1.55
C GLN A 28 2.20 -5.67 -2.16
N ARG A 29 1.12 -6.08 -1.50
CA ARG A 29 -0.22 -5.79 -1.96
C ARG A 29 -0.47 -4.29 -1.98
N ASP A 30 -0.10 -3.60 -0.92
CA ASP A 30 -0.32 -2.16 -0.82
C ASP A 30 0.45 -1.42 -1.91
N ARG A 31 1.70 -1.82 -2.17
CA ARG A 31 2.48 -1.20 -3.23
C ARG A 31 1.86 -1.45 -4.59
N LEU A 32 1.32 -2.65 -4.79
CA LEU A 32 0.69 -2.99 -6.06
C LEU A 32 -0.59 -2.18 -6.27
N LEU A 33 -1.40 -2.03 -5.23
CA LEU A 33 -2.63 -1.25 -5.35
C LEU A 33 -2.33 0.20 -5.70
N GLU A 34 -1.33 0.78 -5.05
CA GLU A 34 -0.95 2.15 -5.35
C GLU A 34 -0.39 2.28 -6.76
N ALA A 35 0.48 1.34 -7.15
CA ALA A 35 1.04 1.34 -8.50
C ALA A 35 -0.05 1.23 -9.55
N THR A 36 -1.07 0.42 -9.27
CA THR A 36 -2.17 0.22 -10.19
C THR A 36 -2.90 1.54 -10.45
N MET A 37 -3.22 2.27 -9.40
CA MET A 37 -3.91 3.54 -9.60
C MET A 37 -3.03 4.54 -10.34
N GLN A 38 -1.72 4.53 -10.08
CA GLN A 38 -0.80 5.42 -10.77
C GLN A 38 -0.72 5.11 -12.27
N VAL A 39 -0.57 3.84 -12.62
CA VAL A 39 -0.45 3.45 -14.02
C VAL A 39 -1.75 3.70 -14.77
N VAL A 40 -2.88 3.38 -14.14
CA VAL A 40 -4.17 3.60 -14.78
C VAL A 40 -4.41 5.09 -14.99
N ALA A 41 -3.98 5.92 -14.04
CA ALA A 41 -4.10 7.37 -14.22
C ALA A 41 -3.24 7.87 -15.36
N GLU A 42 -2.10 7.23 -15.60
CA GLU A 42 -1.18 7.67 -16.66
C GLU A 42 -1.62 7.23 -18.04
N LYS A 43 -2.11 6.03 -18.19
CA LYS A 43 -2.35 5.48 -19.51
C LYS A 43 -3.70 4.83 -19.69
N GLY A 44 -4.55 4.85 -18.68
CA GLY A 44 -5.88 4.28 -18.77
C GLY A 44 -5.89 2.80 -18.50
N TYR A 45 -7.06 2.30 -18.12
CA TYR A 45 -7.19 0.89 -17.75
C TYR A 45 -6.88 -0.04 -18.92
N ALA A 46 -7.44 0.27 -20.10
CA ALA A 46 -7.30 -0.63 -21.24
C ALA A 46 -5.84 -0.80 -21.64
N ALA A 47 -5.04 0.26 -21.54
CA ALA A 47 -3.63 0.19 -21.94
C ALA A 47 -2.73 -0.34 -20.84
N THR A 48 -3.25 -0.51 -19.62
CA THR A 48 -2.46 -0.99 -18.50
C THR A 48 -2.31 -2.50 -18.59
N THR A 49 -1.08 -2.99 -18.42
CA THR A 49 -0.81 -4.43 -18.45
C THR A 49 -0.30 -4.89 -17.09
N VAL A 50 -0.39 -6.21 -16.85
CA VAL A 50 0.18 -6.78 -15.63
C VAL A 50 1.68 -6.48 -15.57
N ALA A 51 2.37 -6.51 -16.72
CA ALA A 51 3.79 -6.16 -16.73
C ALA A 51 4.03 -4.72 -16.26
N ASP A 52 3.17 -3.80 -16.67
CA ASP A 52 3.27 -2.42 -16.18
C ASP A 52 3.14 -2.36 -14.68
N LEU A 53 2.17 -3.08 -14.15
CA LEU A 53 1.87 -3.05 -12.72
C LEU A 53 2.98 -3.65 -11.89
N THR A 54 3.47 -4.81 -12.31
CA THR A 54 4.54 -5.48 -11.56
C THR A 54 5.81 -4.67 -11.60
N LYS A 55 6.12 -4.06 -12.74
CA LYS A 55 7.29 -3.24 -12.85
C LYS A 55 7.20 -2.01 -11.95
N ARG A 56 6.08 -1.33 -11.96
CA ARG A 56 5.89 -0.14 -11.13
C ARG A 56 5.92 -0.49 -9.65
N ALA A 57 5.30 -1.61 -9.28
CA ALA A 57 5.22 -2.02 -7.88
C ALA A 57 6.50 -2.67 -7.38
N GLY A 58 7.37 -3.12 -8.28
CA GLY A 58 8.60 -3.78 -7.89
C GLY A 58 8.37 -5.19 -7.38
N ILE A 59 7.44 -5.91 -7.98
CA ILE A 59 7.15 -7.30 -7.62
C ILE A 59 7.22 -8.17 -8.86
N SER A 60 7.30 -9.48 -8.65
CA SER A 60 7.34 -10.43 -9.77
C SER A 60 5.93 -10.73 -10.26
N ARG A 61 5.86 -11.30 -11.47
CA ARG A 61 4.56 -11.76 -11.99
C ARG A 61 4.00 -12.87 -11.10
N THR A 62 4.87 -13.73 -10.59
CA THR A 62 4.42 -14.77 -9.67
C THR A 62 3.73 -14.17 -8.45
N THR A 63 4.36 -13.16 -7.86
CA THR A 63 3.77 -12.48 -6.72
C THR A 63 2.44 -11.84 -7.09
N PHE A 64 2.36 -11.22 -8.28
CA PHE A 64 1.10 -10.63 -8.72
C PHE A 64 -0.03 -11.66 -8.71
N TYR A 65 0.24 -12.82 -9.32
CA TYR A 65 -0.81 -13.83 -9.43
C TYR A 65 -1.08 -14.58 -8.13
N GLU A 66 -0.19 -14.44 -7.15
CA GLU A 66 -0.50 -14.89 -5.80
C GLU A 66 -1.48 -13.95 -5.11
N LEU A 67 -1.43 -12.67 -5.47
CA LEU A 67 -2.27 -11.65 -4.84
C LEU A 67 -3.60 -11.46 -5.56
N PHE A 68 -3.62 -11.54 -6.88
CA PHE A 68 -4.81 -11.28 -7.67
C PHE A 68 -4.89 -12.23 -8.84
N ALA A 69 -6.11 -12.60 -9.21
CA ALA A 69 -6.32 -13.53 -10.30
C ALA A 69 -5.97 -12.91 -11.66
N ASP A 70 -6.25 -11.63 -11.82
CA ASP A 70 -6.01 -10.96 -13.10
C ASP A 70 -5.98 -9.45 -12.90
N LYS A 71 -5.80 -8.74 -14.00
CA LYS A 71 -5.73 -7.28 -13.98
C LYS A 71 -7.01 -6.65 -13.44
N GLU A 72 -8.14 -7.22 -13.83
CA GLU A 72 -9.42 -6.65 -13.40
C GLU A 72 -9.58 -6.75 -11.89
N ALA A 73 -9.28 -7.91 -11.31
CA ALA A 73 -9.37 -8.09 -9.87
C ALA A 73 -8.46 -7.10 -9.13
N CYS A 74 -7.26 -6.93 -9.67
CA CYS A 74 -6.31 -5.98 -9.08
C CYS A 74 -6.83 -4.55 -9.18
N PHE A 75 -7.38 -4.19 -10.34
CA PHE A 75 -7.90 -2.84 -10.52
C PHE A 75 -9.06 -2.56 -9.58
N LEU A 76 -9.99 -3.50 -9.45
CA LEU A 76 -11.14 -3.30 -8.57
C LEU A 76 -10.69 -3.13 -7.12
N ALA A 77 -9.74 -3.93 -6.68
CA ALA A 77 -9.21 -3.79 -5.33
C ALA A 77 -8.50 -2.44 -5.15
N ALA A 78 -7.75 -2.03 -6.17
CA ALA A 78 -7.05 -0.75 -6.11
C ALA A 78 -8.04 0.41 -6.06
N TYR A 79 -9.11 0.31 -6.85
CA TYR A 79 -10.14 1.33 -6.86
C TYR A 79 -10.81 1.44 -5.50
N ASP A 80 -11.21 0.30 -4.93
CA ASP A 80 -11.82 0.29 -3.60
C ASP A 80 -10.89 0.88 -2.56
N ASN A 81 -9.62 0.51 -2.63
CA ASN A 81 -8.62 1.03 -1.70
C ASN A 81 -8.49 2.54 -1.82
N ALA A 82 -8.50 3.05 -3.05
CA ALA A 82 -8.37 4.48 -3.28
C ALA A 82 -9.60 5.23 -2.76
N VAL A 83 -10.78 4.69 -2.99
CA VAL A 83 -12.02 5.30 -2.52
C VAL A 83 -12.05 5.31 -0.99
N ASP A 84 -11.69 4.17 -0.36
CA ASP A 84 -11.64 4.10 1.09
C ASP A 84 -10.66 5.12 1.65
N GLY A 85 -9.51 5.26 1.03
CA GLY A 85 -8.51 6.22 1.47
C GLY A 85 -9.02 7.65 1.35
N LEU A 86 -9.71 7.95 0.25
CA LEU A 86 -10.28 9.28 0.05
C LEU A 86 -11.35 9.56 1.09
N VAL A 87 -12.24 8.60 1.32
CA VAL A 87 -13.31 8.78 2.29
C VAL A 87 -12.72 9.01 3.68
N ARG A 88 -11.70 8.26 4.04
CA ARG A 88 -11.06 8.45 5.36
C ARG A 88 -10.41 9.82 5.47
N ARG A 89 -9.76 10.27 4.40
CA ARG A 89 -9.13 11.59 4.43
C ARG A 89 -10.17 12.69 4.57
N ILE A 90 -11.29 12.54 3.89
CA ILE A 90 -12.39 13.51 4.00
C ILE A 90 -12.94 13.50 5.41
N ALA A 91 -13.16 12.32 5.99
CA ALA A 91 -13.70 12.20 7.34
C ALA A 91 -12.76 12.82 8.36
N VAL A 92 -11.46 12.54 8.23
CA VAL A 92 -10.48 13.11 9.15
C VAL A 92 -10.43 14.63 9.01
N ALA A 93 -10.45 15.14 7.78
CA ALA A 93 -10.44 16.58 7.56
C ALA A 93 -11.70 17.22 8.11
N TYR A 94 -12.84 16.57 7.92
CA TYR A 94 -14.10 17.07 8.44
C TYR A 94 -14.08 17.14 9.96
N ASP A 95 -13.60 16.09 10.61
CA ASP A 95 -13.47 16.05 12.05
C ASP A 95 -12.51 17.11 12.55
N ALA A 96 -11.39 17.28 11.89
CA ALA A 96 -10.42 18.29 12.29
C ALA A 96 -11.02 19.67 12.16
N GLU A 97 -11.75 19.91 11.07
CA GLU A 97 -12.41 21.20 10.86
C GLU A 97 -13.47 21.45 11.92
N ALA A 98 -14.26 20.41 12.23
CA ALA A 98 -15.36 20.56 13.16
C ALA A 98 -14.88 20.78 14.58
N ARG A 99 -13.77 20.11 14.95
CA ARG A 99 -13.34 20.16 16.34
C ARG A 99 -12.12 21.03 16.58
N GLY A 100 -11.11 20.92 15.71
CA GLY A 100 -9.85 21.61 15.92
C GLY A 100 -9.99 23.11 15.86
N PRO A 101 -10.42 23.65 14.71
CA PRO A 101 -10.55 25.10 14.58
C PRO A 101 -11.59 25.68 15.53
N ASP A 102 -12.69 24.99 15.72
CA ASP A 102 -13.72 25.46 16.63
C ASP A 102 -13.19 25.53 18.06
N ARG A 103 -12.47 24.52 18.46
CA ARG A 103 -11.87 24.52 19.79
C ARG A 103 -10.87 25.65 19.92
N ALA A 104 -10.07 25.84 18.89
CA ALA A 104 -9.10 26.92 18.92
C ALA A 104 -9.80 28.27 19.01
N ARG A 105 -10.87 28.44 18.26
CA ARG A 105 -11.63 29.68 18.33
C ARG A 105 -12.30 29.87 19.68
N ALA A 106 -12.88 28.79 20.19
CA ALA A 106 -13.50 28.85 21.51
C ALA A 106 -12.49 29.23 22.57
N GLY A 107 -11.31 28.62 22.48
CA GLY A 107 -10.26 28.98 23.40
C GLY A 107 -9.85 30.42 23.31
N ARG A 108 -9.76 30.93 22.11
CA ARG A 108 -9.40 32.33 21.93
C ARG A 108 -10.50 33.27 22.40
N ALA A 109 -11.74 32.88 22.15
CA ALA A 109 -12.86 33.69 22.55
C ALA A 109 -12.98 33.80 24.05
N THR A 110 -12.55 32.75 24.76
CA THR A 110 -12.62 32.79 26.19
C THR A 110 -11.32 33.34 26.77
#